data_a8f2a6d8cb8f48fd1e8d6dee8d0de463
#
_entry.id   a8f2a6d8cb8f48fd1e8d6dee8d0de463
#
_cell.length_a   1.000
_cell.length_b   1.000
_cell.length_c   1.000
_cell.angle_alpha   90.00
_cell.angle_beta   90.00
_cell.angle_gamma   90.00
#
_symmetry.space_group_name_H-M   'P 1'
#
loop_
_entity.id
_entity.type
_entity.pdbx_description
1 polymer ?
#
loop_
_entity_poly.entity_id
_entity_poly.type
_entity_poly.pdbx_seq_one_letter_code
_entity_poly.pdbx_strand_id
1 'polypeptide(L)'
;MKEKRLYVAYGSNLNLYQMKFRCPTAKLIGTGIVKDHELQFKGRSDCAFATIAPSEGGAVPVAVWELKESDEKSLDRYEGFPSHYFKQEIPVEMNNGKTISGMVYIMNLRQSFGVPSKGYVQTVSEGYRNCRLDMSVLKDAIRQSVSRYADLISDRLINSIGFEQISLFDFDTADVDLDEDSSEADEDEYFDFLGEDEEITDSFIPTQ
;
A
#
# COMPACT_ATOMS: atom_id res chain seq x y z
N MET A 1 27.76 -11.54 -19.30
CA MET A 1 26.44 -10.91 -19.43
C MET A 1 26.09 -10.39 -18.03
N LYS A 2 25.74 -9.07 -17.86
CA LYS A 2 25.31 -8.56 -16.57
C LYS A 2 23.99 -9.23 -16.20
N GLU A 3 23.92 -9.75 -14.99
CA GLU A 3 22.76 -10.46 -14.47
C GLU A 3 21.56 -9.50 -14.42
N LYS A 4 20.46 -9.87 -15.05
CA LYS A 4 19.21 -9.12 -15.03
C LYS A 4 18.45 -9.52 -13.77
N ARG A 5 17.97 -8.53 -13.02
CA ARG A 5 17.23 -8.76 -11.79
C ARG A 5 15.75 -8.49 -11.99
N LEU A 6 14.91 -9.39 -11.54
CA LEU A 6 13.46 -9.16 -11.48
C LEU A 6 13.11 -8.46 -10.18
N TYR A 7 12.34 -7.38 -10.29
CA TYR A 7 11.86 -6.58 -9.17
C TYR A 7 10.33 -6.59 -9.12
N VAL A 8 9.78 -6.79 -7.93
CA VAL A 8 8.35 -6.89 -7.66
C VAL A 8 7.88 -5.59 -7.02
N ALA A 9 7.04 -4.85 -7.72
CA ALA A 9 6.44 -3.60 -7.26
C ALA A 9 4.98 -3.81 -6.86
N TYR A 10 4.58 -3.26 -5.71
CA TYR A 10 3.21 -3.30 -5.17
C TYR A 10 2.73 -1.93 -4.67
N GLY A 11 3.60 -0.92 -4.59
CA GLY A 11 3.33 0.43 -4.12
C GLY A 11 3.58 1.48 -5.20
N SER A 12 4.20 2.62 -4.84
CA SER A 12 4.42 3.74 -5.78
C SER A 12 5.23 3.38 -7.04
N ASN A 13 6.00 2.29 -7.02
CA ASN A 13 6.74 1.78 -8.18
C ASN A 13 5.87 0.99 -9.18
N LEU A 14 4.56 0.89 -8.94
CA LEU A 14 3.57 0.51 -9.96
C LEU A 14 3.35 1.64 -10.97
N ASN A 15 3.55 2.89 -10.55
CA ASN A 15 3.34 4.06 -11.37
C ASN A 15 4.43 4.16 -12.45
N LEU A 16 4.04 4.03 -13.72
CA LEU A 16 4.96 4.00 -14.86
C LEU A 16 5.75 5.30 -15.01
N TYR A 17 5.13 6.44 -14.70
CA TYR A 17 5.79 7.73 -14.75
C TYR A 17 6.88 7.81 -13.68
N GLN A 18 6.59 7.41 -12.45
CA GLN A 18 7.57 7.38 -11.36
C GLN A 18 8.76 6.46 -11.69
N MET A 19 8.47 5.26 -12.20
CA MET A 19 9.51 4.30 -12.58
C MET A 19 10.39 4.81 -13.71
N LYS A 20 9.85 5.55 -14.68
CA LYS A 20 10.64 6.15 -15.75
C LYS A 20 11.73 7.10 -15.23
N PHE A 21 11.45 7.83 -14.14
CA PHE A 21 12.43 8.72 -13.51
C PHE A 21 13.39 7.99 -12.59
N ARG A 22 12.87 7.06 -11.78
CA ARG A 22 13.68 6.32 -10.80
C ARG A 22 14.63 5.34 -11.46
N CYS A 23 14.13 4.66 -12.48
CA CYS A 23 14.76 3.51 -13.16
C CYS A 23 14.59 3.62 -14.68
N PRO A 24 15.29 4.55 -15.34
CA PRO A 24 15.05 4.85 -16.76
C PRO A 24 15.37 3.67 -17.71
N THR A 25 16.08 2.64 -17.25
CA THR A 25 16.40 1.44 -18.06
C THR A 25 15.59 0.21 -17.67
N ALA A 26 14.71 0.33 -16.65
CA ALA A 26 13.81 -0.74 -16.23
C ALA A 26 12.80 -1.07 -17.33
N LYS A 27 12.43 -2.35 -17.43
CA LYS A 27 11.41 -2.84 -18.36
C LYS A 27 10.30 -3.54 -17.62
N LEU A 28 9.05 -3.12 -17.84
CA LEU A 28 7.90 -3.84 -17.34
C LEU A 28 7.80 -5.19 -18.04
N ILE A 29 7.83 -6.28 -17.27
CA ILE A 29 7.75 -7.66 -17.78
C ILE A 29 6.30 -8.13 -17.80
N GLY A 30 5.48 -7.66 -16.86
CA GLY A 30 4.09 -8.01 -16.74
C GLY A 30 3.58 -7.84 -15.33
N THR A 31 2.39 -8.34 -15.08
CA THR A 31 1.71 -8.30 -13.78
C THR A 31 1.45 -9.72 -13.28
N GLY A 32 1.23 -9.82 -11.97
CA GLY A 32 0.98 -11.09 -11.30
C GLY A 32 0.47 -10.88 -9.89
N ILE A 33 0.49 -11.94 -9.10
CA ILE A 33 -0.01 -11.96 -7.73
C ILE A 33 1.06 -12.57 -6.81
N VAL A 34 1.31 -11.90 -5.69
CA VAL A 34 2.00 -12.48 -4.54
C VAL A 34 0.94 -13.08 -3.63
N LYS A 35 0.95 -14.42 -3.47
CA LYS A 35 0.02 -15.13 -2.60
C LYS A 35 0.44 -15.10 -1.14
N ASP A 36 -0.52 -15.37 -0.25
CA ASP A 36 -0.34 -15.47 1.21
C ASP A 36 0.30 -14.20 1.81
N HIS A 37 -0.06 -13.06 1.21
CA HIS A 37 0.34 -11.73 1.68
C HIS A 37 -0.84 -10.76 1.59
N GLU A 38 -0.80 -9.74 2.44
CA GLU A 38 -1.71 -8.59 2.40
C GLU A 38 -0.93 -7.28 2.19
N LEU A 39 -1.54 -6.33 1.49
CA LEU A 39 -1.03 -4.98 1.36
C LEU A 39 -1.36 -4.20 2.63
N GLN A 40 -0.38 -3.49 3.18
CA GLN A 40 -0.53 -2.68 4.39
C GLN A 40 0.10 -1.30 4.17
N PHE A 41 -0.37 -0.31 4.97
CA PHE A 41 0.28 1.00 5.05
C PHE A 41 0.84 1.20 6.46
N LYS A 42 2.15 1.40 6.54
CA LYS A 42 2.90 1.49 7.80
C LYS A 42 3.89 2.64 7.78
N GLY A 43 4.36 3.03 8.97
CA GLY A 43 5.34 4.09 9.17
C GLY A 43 4.81 5.18 10.11
N ARG A 44 4.96 6.45 9.70
CA ARG A 44 4.47 7.58 10.50
C ARG A 44 2.94 7.66 10.44
N SER A 45 2.35 8.20 11.49
CA SER A 45 0.90 8.28 11.70
C SER A 45 0.14 8.92 10.52
N ASP A 46 0.71 9.94 9.92
CA ASP A 46 0.13 10.79 8.88
C ASP A 46 0.83 10.69 7.52
N CYS A 47 1.81 9.81 7.42
CA CYS A 47 2.62 9.63 6.22
C CYS A 47 3.10 8.17 6.13
N ALA A 48 2.13 7.25 6.07
CA ALA A 48 2.39 5.82 5.93
C ALA A 48 2.69 5.47 4.47
N PHE A 49 3.51 4.44 4.28
CA PHE A 49 3.88 3.91 2.98
C PHE A 49 3.49 2.44 2.86
N ALA A 50 3.30 2.00 1.62
CA ALA A 50 2.93 0.63 1.31
C ALA A 50 4.03 -0.36 1.71
N THR A 51 3.60 -1.48 2.28
CA THR A 51 4.39 -2.69 2.50
C THR A 51 3.51 -3.90 2.31
N ILE A 52 4.09 -5.08 2.19
CA ILE A 52 3.35 -6.35 2.21
C ILE A 52 3.75 -7.15 3.44
N ALA A 53 2.81 -7.90 3.98
CA ALA A 53 3.03 -8.75 5.14
C ALA A 53 2.42 -10.14 4.90
N PRO A 54 2.98 -11.20 5.48
CA PRO A 54 2.39 -12.52 5.42
C PRO A 54 0.94 -12.52 5.94
N SER A 55 0.02 -13.12 5.16
CA SER A 55 -1.40 -13.26 5.50
C SER A 55 -1.96 -14.45 4.73
N GLU A 56 -2.28 -15.53 5.42
CA GLU A 56 -2.78 -16.77 4.82
C GLU A 56 -4.03 -16.50 3.97
N GLY A 57 -4.02 -16.99 2.73
CA GLY A 57 -5.10 -16.76 1.76
C GLY A 57 -5.12 -15.35 1.16
N GLY A 58 -4.26 -14.44 1.62
CA GLY A 58 -4.13 -13.10 1.05
C GLY A 58 -3.53 -13.12 -0.36
N ALA A 59 -3.78 -12.05 -1.13
CA ALA A 59 -3.31 -11.92 -2.51
C ALA A 59 -3.02 -10.45 -2.84
N VAL A 60 -1.75 -10.14 -3.14
CA VAL A 60 -1.34 -8.78 -3.49
C VAL A 60 -1.02 -8.72 -4.98
N PRO A 61 -1.76 -7.89 -5.75
CA PRO A 61 -1.44 -7.66 -7.15
C PRO A 61 -0.16 -6.84 -7.29
N VAL A 62 0.68 -7.24 -8.25
CA VAL A 62 2.02 -6.66 -8.42
C VAL A 62 2.36 -6.46 -9.89
N ALA A 63 3.31 -5.55 -10.14
CA ALA A 63 4.02 -5.46 -11.40
C ALA A 63 5.45 -6.00 -11.25
N VAL A 64 5.96 -6.67 -12.27
CA VAL A 64 7.32 -7.20 -12.29
C VAL A 64 8.14 -6.43 -13.32
N TRP A 65 9.28 -5.93 -12.87
CA TRP A 65 10.23 -5.16 -13.66
C TRP A 65 11.54 -5.92 -13.84
N GLU A 66 12.10 -5.87 -15.02
CA GLU A 66 13.49 -6.26 -15.27
C GLU A 66 14.38 -5.04 -15.03
N LEU A 67 15.30 -5.12 -14.08
CA LEU A 67 16.23 -4.07 -13.71
C LEU A 67 17.65 -4.36 -14.20
N LYS A 68 18.37 -3.28 -14.51
CA LYS A 68 19.83 -3.30 -14.52
C LYS A 68 20.38 -2.94 -13.13
N GLU A 69 21.65 -3.23 -12.91
CA GLU A 69 22.34 -2.90 -11.65
C GLU A 69 22.24 -1.40 -11.28
N SER A 70 22.26 -0.52 -12.28
CA SER A 70 22.09 0.94 -12.06
C SER A 70 20.71 1.30 -11.53
N ASP A 71 19.66 0.63 -12.04
CA ASP A 71 18.28 0.85 -11.58
C ASP A 71 18.10 0.32 -10.16
N GLU A 72 18.65 -0.85 -9.84
CA GLU A 72 18.61 -1.39 -8.48
C GLU A 72 19.29 -0.45 -7.47
N LYS A 73 20.46 0.08 -7.80
CA LYS A 73 21.14 1.08 -6.95
C LYS A 73 20.33 2.37 -6.76
N SER A 74 19.55 2.76 -7.77
CA SER A 74 18.63 3.91 -7.64
C SER A 74 17.46 3.60 -6.72
N LEU A 75 16.88 2.41 -6.83
CA LEU A 75 15.82 1.96 -5.92
C LEU A 75 16.33 1.79 -4.49
N ASP A 76 17.54 1.24 -4.29
CA ASP A 76 18.14 1.12 -2.96
C ASP A 76 18.18 2.47 -2.23
N ARG A 77 18.56 3.53 -2.93
CA ARG A 77 18.56 4.88 -2.36
C ARG A 77 17.16 5.41 -2.12
N TYR A 78 16.24 5.17 -3.07
CA TYR A 78 14.85 5.62 -2.96
C TYR A 78 14.11 4.96 -1.80
N GLU A 79 14.26 3.64 -1.64
CA GLU A 79 13.63 2.84 -0.58
C GLU A 79 14.35 2.96 0.77
N GLY A 80 15.52 3.62 0.81
CA GLY A 80 16.34 3.73 2.01
C GLY A 80 16.84 2.37 2.51
N PHE A 81 17.20 1.47 1.57
CA PHE A 81 17.79 0.18 1.90
C PHE A 81 19.20 0.38 2.51
N PRO A 82 19.55 -0.39 3.54
CA PRO A 82 18.78 -1.41 4.26
C PRO A 82 17.98 -0.87 5.49
N SER A 83 17.99 0.44 5.74
CA SER A 83 17.52 1.02 7.00
C SER A 83 15.99 1.08 7.10
N HIS A 84 15.27 1.42 6.02
CA HIS A 84 13.81 1.54 6.01
C HIS A 84 13.14 0.31 5.43
N TYR A 85 13.67 -0.17 4.31
CA TYR A 85 13.21 -1.39 3.64
C TYR A 85 14.36 -2.39 3.55
N PHE A 86 14.04 -3.67 3.61
CA PHE A 86 14.96 -4.77 3.32
C PHE A 86 14.53 -5.49 2.05
N LYS A 87 15.46 -6.20 1.43
CA LYS A 87 15.21 -6.99 0.23
C LYS A 87 14.90 -8.44 0.58
N GLN A 88 13.94 -9.00 -0.12
CA GLN A 88 13.59 -10.41 -0.04
C GLN A 88 13.27 -10.94 -1.43
N GLU A 89 13.58 -12.22 -1.68
CA GLU A 89 13.07 -12.93 -2.86
C GLU A 89 11.67 -13.48 -2.55
N ILE A 90 10.74 -13.30 -3.49
CA ILE A 90 9.36 -13.74 -3.31
C ILE A 90 8.83 -14.39 -4.59
N PRO A 91 8.06 -15.49 -4.49
CA PRO A 91 7.40 -16.07 -5.65
C PRO A 91 6.24 -15.18 -6.11
N VAL A 92 6.10 -15.03 -7.42
CA VAL A 92 5.01 -14.30 -8.08
C VAL A 92 4.35 -15.20 -9.10
N GLU A 93 3.05 -15.39 -8.99
CA GLU A 93 2.25 -16.02 -10.02
C GLU A 93 1.87 -14.98 -11.07
N MET A 94 2.51 -15.04 -12.22
CA MET A 94 2.28 -14.13 -13.33
C MET A 94 0.93 -14.39 -14.01
N ASN A 95 0.31 -13.37 -14.56
CA ASN A 95 -0.96 -13.50 -15.31
C ASN A 95 -0.88 -14.40 -16.55
N ASN A 96 0.33 -14.73 -17.01
CA ASN A 96 0.56 -15.71 -18.09
C ASN A 96 0.69 -17.16 -17.59
N GLY A 97 0.39 -17.42 -16.32
CA GLY A 97 0.41 -18.75 -15.69
C GLY A 97 1.80 -19.24 -15.25
N LYS A 98 2.84 -18.45 -15.40
CA LYS A 98 4.19 -18.81 -14.94
C LYS A 98 4.41 -18.32 -13.51
N THR A 99 5.12 -19.11 -12.70
CA THR A 99 5.66 -18.64 -11.43
C THR A 99 7.12 -18.23 -11.62
N ILE A 100 7.46 -17.05 -11.11
CA ILE A 100 8.82 -16.51 -11.11
C ILE A 100 9.23 -16.15 -9.70
N SER A 101 10.53 -16.04 -9.43
CA SER A 101 11.05 -15.41 -8.20
C SER A 101 11.55 -14.00 -8.54
N GLY A 102 11.23 -13.03 -7.71
CA GLY A 102 11.71 -11.66 -7.87
C GLY A 102 12.02 -10.99 -6.54
N MET A 103 12.93 -10.05 -6.57
CA MET A 103 13.31 -9.24 -5.41
C MET A 103 12.21 -8.22 -5.11
N VAL A 104 11.84 -8.10 -3.85
CA VAL A 104 10.87 -7.14 -3.35
C VAL A 104 11.49 -6.33 -2.20
N TYR A 105 11.14 -5.04 -2.10
CA TYR A 105 11.44 -4.26 -0.91
C TYR A 105 10.29 -4.38 0.09
N ILE A 106 10.58 -4.77 1.32
CA ILE A 106 9.60 -4.92 2.40
C ILE A 106 10.02 -4.01 3.56
N MET A 107 9.09 -3.21 4.07
CA MET A 107 9.33 -2.38 5.26
C MET A 107 9.45 -3.26 6.51
N ASN A 108 10.22 -2.81 7.49
CA ASN A 108 10.25 -3.48 8.78
C ASN A 108 8.84 -3.56 9.38
N LEU A 109 8.30 -4.78 9.51
CA LEU A 109 6.93 -5.03 9.95
C LEU A 109 6.64 -4.60 11.40
N ARG A 110 7.66 -4.24 12.17
CA ARG A 110 7.50 -3.62 13.52
C ARG A 110 7.04 -2.17 13.45
N GLN A 111 7.09 -1.53 12.27
CA GLN A 111 6.50 -0.20 12.09
C GLN A 111 4.99 -0.26 12.36
N SER A 112 4.46 0.79 13.00
CA SER A 112 3.04 0.93 13.29
C SER A 112 2.23 1.13 12.00
N PHE A 113 0.95 0.78 12.03
CA PHE A 113 0.01 1.23 11.02
C PHE A 113 -0.11 2.75 11.05
N GLY A 114 -0.44 3.33 9.90
CA GLY A 114 -0.65 4.76 9.77
C GLY A 114 -1.52 5.08 8.55
N VAL A 115 -1.87 6.35 8.40
CA VAL A 115 -2.69 6.84 7.30
C VAL A 115 -1.76 7.29 6.15
N PRO A 116 -1.92 6.76 4.94
CA PRO A 116 -1.15 7.24 3.80
C PRO A 116 -1.62 8.65 3.39
N SER A 117 -0.72 9.51 2.97
CA SER A 117 -1.10 10.84 2.48
C SER A 117 -1.89 10.76 1.17
N LYS A 118 -2.80 11.72 0.93
CA LYS A 118 -3.59 11.78 -0.33
C LYS A 118 -2.72 11.71 -1.58
N GLY A 119 -1.61 12.46 -1.62
CA GLY A 119 -0.69 12.43 -2.77
C GLY A 119 -0.01 11.08 -2.98
N TYR A 120 0.30 10.34 -1.90
CA TYR A 120 0.85 9.00 -2.01
C TYR A 120 -0.19 8.00 -2.52
N VAL A 121 -1.43 8.07 -1.99
CA VAL A 121 -2.56 7.25 -2.47
C VAL A 121 -2.82 7.50 -3.95
N GLN A 122 -2.81 8.76 -4.39
CA GLN A 122 -2.97 9.10 -5.81
C GLN A 122 -1.88 8.43 -6.67
N THR A 123 -0.61 8.55 -6.28
CA THR A 123 0.50 7.92 -7.01
C THR A 123 0.34 6.40 -7.12
N VAL A 124 -0.06 5.73 -6.02
CA VAL A 124 -0.28 4.28 -6.01
C VAL A 124 -1.50 3.92 -6.87
N SER A 125 -2.60 4.68 -6.75
CA SER A 125 -3.83 4.47 -7.54
C SER A 125 -3.57 4.59 -9.05
N GLU A 126 -2.80 5.60 -9.47
CA GLU A 126 -2.36 5.73 -10.86
C GLU A 126 -1.54 4.50 -11.30
N GLY A 127 -0.66 4.00 -10.43
CA GLY A 127 0.10 2.77 -10.68
C GLY A 127 -0.79 1.55 -10.86
N TYR A 128 -1.82 1.40 -10.04
CA TYR A 128 -2.82 0.33 -10.17
C TYR A 128 -3.56 0.41 -11.52
N ARG A 129 -3.99 1.63 -11.91
CA ARG A 129 -4.61 1.85 -13.23
C ARG A 129 -3.62 1.56 -14.37
N ASN A 130 -2.39 2.07 -14.31
CA ASN A 130 -1.36 1.82 -15.32
C ASN A 130 -1.11 0.32 -15.56
N CYS A 131 -1.13 -0.46 -14.48
CA CYS A 131 -0.89 -1.91 -14.52
C CYS A 131 -2.19 -2.73 -14.64
N ARG A 132 -3.37 -2.10 -14.73
CA ARG A 132 -4.69 -2.74 -14.79
C ARG A 132 -4.90 -3.74 -13.63
N LEU A 133 -4.49 -3.34 -12.43
CA LEU A 133 -4.63 -4.14 -11.21
C LEU A 133 -6.01 -3.90 -10.57
N ASP A 134 -6.44 -4.87 -9.73
CA ASP A 134 -7.69 -4.76 -8.99
C ASP A 134 -7.60 -3.65 -7.92
N MET A 135 -8.33 -2.56 -8.15
CA MET A 135 -8.38 -1.40 -7.27
C MET A 135 -9.02 -1.71 -5.90
N SER A 136 -9.86 -2.75 -5.81
CA SER A 136 -10.49 -3.13 -4.55
C SER A 136 -9.44 -3.49 -3.49
N VAL A 137 -8.38 -4.19 -3.89
CA VAL A 137 -7.27 -4.57 -2.98
C VAL A 137 -6.60 -3.33 -2.38
N LEU A 138 -6.38 -2.28 -3.16
CA LEU A 138 -5.81 -1.03 -2.67
C LEU A 138 -6.77 -0.34 -1.68
N LYS A 139 -8.06 -0.23 -2.03
CA LYS A 139 -9.08 0.39 -1.18
C LYS A 139 -9.19 -0.35 0.16
N ASP A 140 -9.25 -1.67 0.14
CA ASP A 140 -9.35 -2.48 1.34
C ASP A 140 -8.10 -2.38 2.21
N ALA A 141 -6.91 -2.35 1.61
CA ALA A 141 -5.66 -2.15 2.33
C ALA A 141 -5.62 -0.78 3.06
N ILE A 142 -6.12 0.28 2.42
CA ILE A 142 -6.21 1.60 3.03
C ILE A 142 -7.20 1.57 4.19
N ARG A 143 -8.43 1.06 4.00
CA ARG A 143 -9.45 0.97 5.06
C ARG A 143 -8.94 0.20 6.28
N GLN A 144 -8.35 -0.98 6.05
CA GLN A 144 -7.79 -1.80 7.13
C GLN A 144 -6.65 -1.10 7.87
N SER A 145 -5.77 -0.40 7.15
CA SER A 145 -4.65 0.32 7.78
C SER A 145 -5.13 1.50 8.63
N VAL A 146 -6.15 2.23 8.15
CA VAL A 146 -6.79 3.32 8.90
C VAL A 146 -7.49 2.78 10.16
N SER A 147 -8.27 1.71 10.04
CA SER A 147 -8.95 1.06 11.17
C SER A 147 -7.94 0.60 12.23
N ARG A 148 -6.93 -0.17 11.83
CA ARG A 148 -5.87 -0.66 12.75
C ARG A 148 -5.08 0.49 13.42
N TYR A 149 -4.93 1.62 12.71
CA TYR A 149 -4.31 2.81 13.28
C TYR A 149 -5.22 3.48 14.31
N ALA A 150 -6.52 3.58 14.05
CA ALA A 150 -7.50 4.13 15.00
C ALA A 150 -7.56 3.28 16.28
N ASP A 151 -7.60 1.96 16.17
CA ASP A 151 -7.56 1.04 17.31
C ASP A 151 -6.30 1.26 18.15
N LEU A 152 -5.14 1.39 17.51
CA LEU A 152 -3.86 1.64 18.18
C LEU A 152 -3.86 2.95 18.98
N ILE A 153 -4.47 4.01 18.44
CA ILE A 153 -4.59 5.30 19.13
C ILE A 153 -5.56 5.16 20.32
N SER A 154 -6.69 4.51 20.12
CA SER A 154 -7.68 4.23 21.19
C SER A 154 -7.02 3.49 22.36
N ASP A 155 -6.31 2.41 22.09
CA ASP A 155 -5.61 1.63 23.12
C ASP A 155 -4.57 2.48 23.86
N ARG A 156 -3.80 3.29 23.13
CA ARG A 156 -2.81 4.18 23.75
C ARG A 156 -3.47 5.24 24.64
N LEU A 157 -4.59 5.79 24.21
CA LEU A 157 -5.33 6.78 24.98
C LEU A 157 -5.90 6.15 26.25
N ILE A 158 -6.56 5.02 26.13
CA ILE A 158 -7.12 4.24 27.24
C ILE A 158 -6.03 3.92 28.28
N ASN A 159 -4.88 3.41 27.83
CA ASN A 159 -3.76 3.08 28.69
C ASN A 159 -3.11 4.32 29.34
N SER A 160 -3.16 5.48 28.68
CA SER A 160 -2.59 6.73 29.22
C SER A 160 -3.49 7.37 30.29
N ILE A 161 -4.80 7.13 30.25
CA ILE A 161 -5.77 7.66 31.23
C ILE A 161 -5.75 6.84 32.52
N GLY A 162 -5.13 5.65 32.51
CA GLY A 162 -5.07 4.74 33.65
C GLY A 162 -6.45 4.15 33.98
N PHE A 163 -6.71 2.96 33.52
CA PHE A 163 -8.00 2.26 33.70
C PHE A 163 -8.39 2.01 35.16
N GLU A 164 -7.52 2.32 36.14
CA GLU A 164 -7.80 2.14 37.56
C GLU A 164 -8.81 3.11 38.13
N GLN A 165 -9.26 4.13 37.39
CA GLN A 165 -10.19 5.16 37.89
C GLN A 165 -11.51 5.30 37.14
N ILE A 166 -11.76 4.55 36.10
CA ILE A 166 -13.09 4.51 35.50
C ILE A 166 -13.85 3.31 36.08
N SER A 167 -14.43 3.49 37.25
CA SER A 167 -15.42 2.54 37.77
C SER A 167 -16.62 2.57 36.82
N LEU A 168 -17.08 1.42 36.40
CA LEU A 168 -18.23 1.20 35.51
C LEU A 168 -19.57 1.76 36.12
N PHE A 169 -19.50 2.43 37.27
CA PHE A 169 -20.64 2.94 38.01
C PHE A 169 -20.87 4.47 37.92
N ASP A 170 -19.98 5.19 37.25
CA ASP A 170 -20.13 6.66 37.08
C ASP A 170 -20.78 7.07 35.74
N PHE A 171 -21.30 6.12 34.96
CA PHE A 171 -22.23 6.44 33.89
C PHE A 171 -23.65 6.55 34.47
N ASP A 172 -23.91 7.71 35.10
CA ASP A 172 -25.25 8.12 35.37
C ASP A 172 -25.94 8.42 34.03
N THR A 173 -26.92 7.58 33.68
CA THR A 173 -27.69 7.68 32.43
C THR A 173 -28.70 8.79 32.47
N ALA A 174 -28.38 9.93 33.05
CA ALA A 174 -29.21 11.11 33.03
C ALA A 174 -28.78 12.04 31.90
N ASP A 175 -29.65 12.12 30.90
CA ASP A 175 -29.76 13.19 29.92
C ASP A 175 -28.59 13.37 28.93
N VAL A 176 -28.43 12.44 28.03
CA VAL A 176 -27.90 12.78 26.70
C VAL A 176 -29.09 12.77 25.73
N ASP A 177 -29.69 13.94 25.57
CA ASP A 177 -30.51 14.22 24.38
C ASP A 177 -29.55 14.05 23.17
N LEU A 178 -29.72 12.96 22.48
CA LEU A 178 -29.13 12.78 21.17
C LEU A 178 -29.90 13.63 20.19
N ASP A 179 -29.53 14.90 20.06
CA ASP A 179 -29.90 15.68 18.90
C ASP A 179 -29.32 14.90 17.67
N GLU A 180 -30.23 14.33 16.90
CA GLU A 180 -30.00 13.76 15.59
C GLU A 180 -29.61 14.89 14.63
N ASP A 181 -28.42 15.43 14.74
CA ASP A 181 -27.79 16.25 13.68
C ASP A 181 -26.28 16.23 13.84
N SER A 182 -25.68 15.03 13.69
CA SER A 182 -24.30 14.92 13.34
C SER A 182 -24.25 14.39 11.90
N SER A 183 -24.05 15.34 11.00
CA SER A 183 -23.59 15.08 9.63
C SER A 183 -22.64 13.90 9.61
N GLU A 184 -23.06 12.84 8.94
CA GLU A 184 -22.20 11.78 8.48
C GLU A 184 -20.96 12.45 7.87
N ALA A 185 -19.84 12.39 8.55
CA ALA A 185 -18.57 12.78 7.98
C ALA A 185 -18.30 11.76 6.87
N ASP A 186 -18.43 12.24 5.65
CA ASP A 186 -18.38 11.47 4.42
C ASP A 186 -17.10 10.63 4.35
N GLU A 187 -17.18 9.37 4.81
CA GLU A 187 -16.16 8.35 4.48
C GLU A 187 -16.01 8.26 2.96
N ASP A 188 -17.04 8.59 2.21
CA ASP A 188 -17.06 8.60 0.76
C ASP A 188 -16.17 9.70 0.15
N GLU A 189 -16.00 10.87 0.78
CA GLU A 189 -15.17 11.95 0.24
C GLU A 189 -13.68 11.58 0.10
N TYR A 190 -13.16 10.71 0.98
CA TYR A 190 -11.78 10.22 0.87
C TYR A 190 -11.61 9.24 -0.30
N PHE A 191 -12.66 8.49 -0.64
CA PHE A 191 -12.66 7.49 -1.70
C PHE A 191 -13.17 8.02 -3.05
N ASP A 192 -14.03 9.05 -3.09
CA ASP A 192 -14.43 9.75 -4.31
C ASP A 192 -13.24 10.39 -5.03
N PHE A 193 -12.20 10.76 -4.28
CA PHE A 193 -10.92 11.19 -4.85
C PHE A 193 -10.22 10.10 -5.69
N LEU A 194 -10.56 8.83 -5.52
CA LEU A 194 -10.01 7.73 -6.33
C LEU A 194 -10.55 7.69 -7.76
N GLY A 195 -11.44 8.64 -8.12
CA GLY A 195 -11.81 9.04 -9.48
C GLY A 195 -12.74 8.07 -10.19
N GLU A 196 -13.80 8.65 -10.74
CA GLU A 196 -14.59 8.05 -11.80
C GLU A 196 -13.72 7.78 -13.03
N ASP A 197 -13.98 6.68 -13.71
CA ASP A 197 -13.27 6.21 -14.89
C ASP A 197 -13.31 7.26 -16.03
N GLU A 198 -12.30 8.13 -16.15
CA GLU A 198 -12.04 8.76 -17.42
C GLU A 198 -11.47 7.71 -18.38
N GLU A 199 -12.21 7.43 -19.44
CA GLU A 199 -11.78 6.57 -20.55
C GLU A 199 -10.43 7.06 -21.08
N ILE A 200 -9.35 6.35 -20.70
CA ILE A 200 -8.05 6.54 -21.31
C ILE A 200 -8.13 5.96 -22.72
N THR A 201 -8.19 6.84 -23.69
CA THR A 201 -8.11 6.50 -25.13
C THR A 201 -6.83 5.72 -25.40
N ASP A 202 -7.03 4.60 -26.06
CA ASP A 202 -6.09 3.56 -26.48
C ASP A 202 -4.96 4.14 -27.38
N SER A 203 -3.83 4.57 -26.78
CA SER A 203 -2.68 4.93 -27.62
C SER A 203 -1.32 4.83 -26.91
N PHE A 204 -1.04 3.74 -26.18
CA PHE A 204 0.37 3.40 -25.84
C PHE A 204 0.50 1.93 -25.39
N ILE A 205 0.27 1.01 -26.33
CA ILE A 205 0.79 -0.37 -26.23
C ILE A 205 1.82 -0.51 -27.34
N PRO A 206 3.12 -0.64 -27.04
CA PRO A 206 4.06 -1.13 -28.04
C PRO A 206 3.74 -2.60 -28.29
N THR A 207 3.29 -2.91 -29.48
CA THR A 207 3.26 -4.27 -30.02
C THR A 207 4.69 -4.78 -30.21
N GLN A 208 4.98 -5.94 -29.59
CA GLN A 208 6.11 -6.86 -29.70
C GLN A 208 7.48 -6.33 -29.39
#